data_e39402d7f95437ec462c2d8bb5169796
#
_entry.id   e39402d7f95437ec462c2d8bb5169796
#
_cell.length_a   1.000
_cell.length_b   1.000
_cell.length_c   1.000
_cell.angle_alpha   90.00
_cell.angle_beta   90.00
_cell.angle_gamma   90.00
#
_symmetry.space_group_name_H-M   'P 1'
#
loop_
_entity.id
_entity.type
_entity.pdbx_description
1 polymer ?
#
loop_
_entity_poly.entity_id
_entity_poly.type
_entity_poly.pdbx_seq_one_letter_code
_entity_poly.pdbx_strand_id
1 'polypeptide(L)'
;FPVVLFDLNHQGDAMPRLTLALFPALLLLAGQALAADRPVFGWVEKTTIEPWGVELKAKLDSGALTSSLHATDVEIFEKDGDDWVRFTVDVHDEASGKKVEKTFEKPRYRKVIIRGAGGEERRPVVLMNLCMGNTIYEEQFTLNDRSDMIYPVLLGRRTLSHLGYLDVTQTFTHSPDCDEGSIVKLDKDQKDDEDIED
;
A
#
# COMPACT_ATOMS: atom_id res chain seq x y z
N PHE A 1 17.49 27.58 -93.03
CA PHE A 1 17.07 26.46 -93.87
C PHE A 1 17.72 25.18 -93.33
N PRO A 2 17.14 23.98 -93.26
CA PRO A 2 15.71 23.67 -93.16
C PRO A 2 15.38 22.59 -92.12
N VAL A 3 14.07 22.40 -91.91
CA VAL A 3 13.27 21.19 -92.03
C VAL A 3 13.26 20.27 -90.82
N VAL A 4 12.23 20.40 -90.10
CA VAL A 4 11.09 19.48 -89.84
C VAL A 4 11.40 17.98 -89.99
N LEU A 5 11.12 17.26 -88.98
CA LEU A 5 10.25 16.05 -89.11
C LEU A 5 9.72 15.60 -87.71
N PHE A 6 8.40 15.50 -87.72
CA PHE A 6 7.59 14.82 -86.72
C PHE A 6 7.98 13.33 -86.63
N ASP A 7 7.92 12.82 -85.43
CA ASP A 7 7.32 11.49 -85.35
C ASP A 7 6.52 11.30 -84.06
N LEU A 8 5.35 10.83 -84.28
CA LEU A 8 4.31 10.45 -83.30
C LEU A 8 4.60 9.02 -82.85
N ASN A 9 4.33 8.81 -81.64
CA ASN A 9 3.70 7.60 -81.12
C ASN A 9 4.45 6.96 -79.94
N HIS A 10 3.96 6.96 -78.71
CA HIS A 10 3.25 5.78 -78.22
C HIS A 10 2.69 6.12 -76.84
N GLN A 11 1.40 5.89 -76.69
CA GLN A 11 0.69 5.82 -75.44
C GLN A 11 1.24 4.63 -74.60
N GLY A 12 1.45 4.93 -73.34
CA GLY A 12 1.70 3.93 -72.31
C GLY A 12 1.12 4.43 -71.00
N ASP A 13 -0.12 4.05 -70.74
CA ASP A 13 -0.79 4.25 -69.46
C ASP A 13 0.03 3.66 -68.31
N ALA A 14 0.55 4.48 -67.46
CA ALA A 14 1.07 4.09 -66.17
C ALA A 14 0.15 4.57 -65.09
N MET A 15 -0.75 3.69 -64.60
CA MET A 15 -1.58 3.86 -63.42
C MET A 15 -0.72 4.25 -62.21
N PRO A 16 -1.12 5.23 -61.42
CA PRO A 16 -0.43 5.53 -60.16
C PRO A 16 -0.67 4.39 -59.19
N ARG A 17 0.41 3.71 -58.81
CA ARG A 17 0.44 2.75 -57.69
C ARG A 17 0.28 3.55 -56.37
N LEU A 18 -0.99 3.85 -56.05
CA LEU A 18 -1.37 4.43 -54.75
C LEU A 18 -1.80 3.28 -53.83
N THR A 19 -0.87 2.46 -53.45
CA THR A 19 -1.13 1.48 -52.41
C THR A 19 0.13 1.25 -51.58
N LEU A 20 0.00 1.40 -50.28
CA LEU A 20 0.90 0.96 -49.24
C LEU A 20 1.60 2.06 -48.42
N ALA A 21 0.85 3.06 -47.95
CA ALA A 21 1.36 3.96 -46.91
C ALA A 21 0.41 4.09 -45.71
N LEU A 22 -0.63 3.23 -45.59
CA LEU A 22 -1.65 3.37 -44.51
C LEU A 22 -1.57 2.31 -43.41
N PHE A 23 -0.59 1.40 -43.43
CA PHE A 23 -0.52 0.28 -42.48
C PHE A 23 0.41 0.43 -41.27
N PRO A 24 1.39 1.36 -41.19
CA PRO A 24 2.17 1.51 -39.95
C PRO A 24 1.57 2.45 -38.90
N ALA A 25 0.53 3.24 -39.23
CA ALA A 25 -0.05 4.20 -38.25
C ALA A 25 -1.00 3.56 -37.23
N LEU A 26 -1.50 2.35 -37.47
CA LEU A 26 -2.47 1.69 -36.59
C LEU A 26 -1.81 0.85 -35.45
N LEU A 27 -0.50 0.60 -35.53
CA LEU A 27 0.22 -0.17 -34.52
C LEU A 27 0.75 0.67 -33.33
N LEU A 28 0.67 2.00 -33.38
CA LEU A 28 1.16 2.87 -32.31
C LEU A 28 0.11 3.23 -31.25
N LEU A 29 -1.14 2.77 -31.38
CA LEU A 29 -2.18 3.02 -30.38
C LEU A 29 -2.36 1.92 -29.32
N ALA A 30 -1.60 0.83 -29.36
CA ALA A 30 -1.78 -0.32 -28.49
C ALA A 30 -0.89 -0.34 -27.23
N GLY A 31 -0.32 0.76 -26.82
CA GLY A 31 0.70 0.80 -25.77
C GLY A 31 0.50 1.79 -24.63
N GLN A 32 -0.70 2.29 -24.40
CA GLN A 32 -0.98 2.98 -23.14
C GLN A 32 -1.42 1.94 -22.10
N ALA A 33 -0.44 1.20 -21.55
CA ALA A 33 -0.63 0.59 -20.26
C ALA A 33 -0.96 1.73 -19.29
N LEU A 34 -2.22 1.80 -18.83
CA LEU A 34 -2.59 2.64 -17.70
C LEU A 34 -1.74 2.16 -16.53
N ALA A 35 -0.63 2.82 -16.27
CA ALA A 35 0.05 2.69 -15.00
C ALA A 35 -1.00 3.08 -13.95
N ALA A 36 -1.42 2.12 -13.14
CA ALA A 36 -2.32 2.41 -12.03
C ALA A 36 -1.64 3.51 -11.20
N ASP A 37 -2.28 4.65 -11.14
CA ASP A 37 -1.74 5.81 -10.43
C ASP A 37 -1.77 5.45 -8.93
N ARG A 38 -0.60 5.23 -8.34
CA ARG A 38 -0.51 4.90 -6.92
C ARG A 38 -0.81 6.16 -6.12
N PRO A 39 -1.65 6.08 -5.08
CA PRO A 39 -1.96 7.24 -4.25
C PRO A 39 -0.71 7.81 -3.58
N VAL A 40 -0.74 9.10 -3.30
CA VAL A 40 0.32 9.82 -2.57
C VAL A 40 -0.22 10.15 -1.18
N PHE A 41 0.40 9.59 -0.15
CA PHE A 41 0.05 9.82 1.26
C PHE A 41 1.02 10.81 1.91
N GLY A 42 0.52 11.57 2.87
CA GLY A 42 1.36 12.38 3.75
C GLY A 42 2.12 11.53 4.77
N TRP A 43 3.09 12.12 5.46
CA TRP A 43 3.86 11.40 6.48
C TRP A 43 3.10 11.13 7.78
N VAL A 44 1.96 11.78 7.98
CA VAL A 44 0.94 11.46 8.98
C VAL A 44 -0.41 11.43 8.28
N GLU A 45 -1.16 10.35 8.47
CA GLU A 45 -2.49 10.16 7.91
C GLU A 45 -3.49 9.71 8.96
N LYS A 46 -4.77 9.83 8.63
CA LYS A 46 -5.85 9.21 9.38
C LYS A 46 -6.09 7.78 8.88
N THR A 47 -6.40 6.89 9.81
CA THR A 47 -6.77 5.50 9.53
C THR A 47 -7.83 5.04 10.52
N THR A 48 -8.66 4.08 10.13
CA THR A 48 -9.52 3.37 11.09
C THR A 48 -9.07 1.93 11.26
N ILE A 49 -9.24 1.38 12.47
CA ILE A 49 -9.04 -0.06 12.74
C ILE A 49 -10.35 -0.77 12.47
N GLU A 50 -10.34 -1.71 11.51
CA GLU A 50 -11.54 -2.42 11.12
C GLU A 50 -11.69 -3.80 11.82
N PRO A 51 -12.90 -4.22 12.12
CA PRO A 51 -14.21 -3.55 11.97
C PRO A 51 -14.61 -2.65 13.16
N TRP A 52 -13.65 -2.16 13.96
CA TRP A 52 -13.94 -1.34 15.14
C TRP A 52 -14.38 0.08 14.77
N GLY A 53 -13.89 0.62 13.65
CA GLY A 53 -14.23 1.94 13.13
C GLY A 53 -13.63 3.10 13.91
N VAL A 54 -12.64 2.87 14.77
CA VAL A 54 -11.96 3.93 15.56
C VAL A 54 -10.92 4.60 14.69
N GLU A 55 -11.04 5.92 14.55
CA GLU A 55 -10.13 6.76 13.78
C GLU A 55 -8.89 7.14 14.59
N LEU A 56 -7.71 6.91 14.02
CA LEU A 56 -6.41 7.15 14.65
C LEU A 56 -5.48 7.91 13.71
N LYS A 57 -4.49 8.58 14.29
CA LYS A 57 -3.34 9.10 13.52
C LYS A 57 -2.30 8.01 13.34
N ALA A 58 -1.92 7.79 12.10
CA ALA A 58 -0.85 6.89 11.71
C ALA A 58 0.35 7.68 11.20
N LYS A 59 1.56 7.41 11.76
CA LYS A 59 2.82 7.92 11.22
C LYS A 59 3.32 6.96 10.15
N LEU A 60 3.54 7.45 8.94
CA LEU A 60 4.17 6.70 7.84
C LEU A 60 5.69 6.83 7.97
N ASP A 61 6.36 5.73 8.36
CA ASP A 61 7.77 5.74 8.77
C ASP A 61 8.63 4.86 7.85
N SER A 62 9.30 5.48 6.89
CA SER A 62 10.24 4.77 6.00
C SER A 62 11.50 4.26 6.72
N GLY A 63 11.76 4.66 7.96
CA GLY A 63 12.87 4.18 8.79
C GLY A 63 12.58 2.83 9.47
N ALA A 64 11.31 2.54 9.75
CA ALA A 64 10.88 1.28 10.35
C ALA A 64 10.62 0.22 9.28
N LEU A 65 10.94 -1.06 9.56
CA LEU A 65 10.63 -2.16 8.65
C LEU A 65 9.18 -2.63 8.81
N THR A 66 8.77 -2.94 10.05
CA THR A 66 7.45 -3.47 10.38
C THR A 66 6.61 -2.40 11.06
N SER A 67 5.32 -2.40 10.81
CA SER A 67 4.36 -1.50 11.45
C SER A 67 4.21 -1.81 12.94
N SER A 68 3.76 -0.84 13.73
CA SER A 68 3.56 -0.96 15.17
C SER A 68 2.24 -0.33 15.59
N LEU A 69 1.47 -1.04 16.41
CA LEU A 69 0.22 -0.60 16.99
C LEU A 69 0.38 -0.41 18.50
N HIS A 70 -0.19 0.66 19.03
CA HIS A 70 -0.31 0.84 20.48
C HIS A 70 -1.13 -0.29 21.08
N ALA A 71 -0.55 -0.99 22.05
CA ALA A 71 -1.20 -2.06 22.77
C ALA A 71 -0.60 -2.21 24.17
N THR A 72 -1.47 -2.46 25.14
CA THR A 72 -1.15 -2.80 26.53
C THR A 72 -1.65 -4.21 26.86
N ASP A 73 -1.31 -4.75 28.01
CA ASP A 73 -1.73 -6.07 28.49
C ASP A 73 -1.53 -7.19 27.47
N VAL A 74 -0.38 -7.18 26.78
CA VAL A 74 -0.07 -8.15 25.74
C VAL A 74 0.25 -9.49 26.35
N GLU A 75 -0.61 -10.49 26.13
CA GLU A 75 -0.50 -11.85 26.63
C GLU A 75 -0.49 -12.84 25.46
N ILE A 76 0.50 -13.77 25.47
CA ILE A 76 0.54 -14.88 24.52
C ILE A 76 -0.06 -16.11 25.22
N PHE A 77 -1.03 -16.76 24.59
CA PHE A 77 -1.70 -17.95 25.11
C PHE A 77 -1.94 -18.96 23.99
N GLU A 78 -2.17 -20.22 24.38
CA GLU A 78 -2.51 -21.29 23.44
C GLU A 78 -4.04 -21.38 23.29
N LYS A 79 -4.50 -21.52 22.05
CA LYS A 79 -5.90 -21.75 21.71
C LYS A 79 -5.97 -22.71 20.51
N ASP A 80 -6.65 -23.84 20.69
CA ASP A 80 -6.82 -24.86 19.65
C ASP A 80 -5.51 -25.41 19.06
N GLY A 81 -4.42 -25.40 19.85
CA GLY A 81 -3.08 -25.86 19.46
C GLY A 81 -2.22 -24.79 18.77
N ASP A 82 -2.73 -23.58 18.59
CA ASP A 82 -2.03 -22.45 18.00
C ASP A 82 -1.73 -21.35 19.04
N ASP A 83 -0.65 -20.62 18.82
CA ASP A 83 -0.35 -19.44 19.62
C ASP A 83 -1.23 -18.25 19.22
N TRP A 84 -1.90 -17.69 20.22
CA TRP A 84 -2.72 -16.51 20.12
C TRP A 84 -2.16 -15.36 20.97
N VAL A 85 -2.57 -14.14 20.63
CA VAL A 85 -2.22 -12.95 21.40
C VAL A 85 -3.49 -12.25 21.81
N ARG A 86 -3.65 -12.01 23.13
CA ARG A 86 -4.65 -11.09 23.69
C ARG A 86 -3.95 -9.78 23.99
N PHE A 87 -4.56 -8.67 23.65
CA PHE A 87 -4.02 -7.34 23.91
C PHE A 87 -5.13 -6.29 23.95
N THR A 88 -4.88 -5.22 24.66
CA THR A 88 -5.81 -4.08 24.77
C THR A 88 -5.27 -2.91 23.96
N VAL A 89 -6.13 -2.27 23.17
CA VAL A 89 -5.87 -1.01 22.48
C VAL A 89 -6.69 0.06 23.19
N ASP A 90 -6.02 0.99 23.88
CA ASP A 90 -6.64 2.12 24.55
C ASP A 90 -6.12 3.43 23.94
N VAL A 91 -6.99 4.16 23.29
CA VAL A 91 -6.63 5.29 22.43
C VAL A 91 -7.67 6.41 22.50
N HIS A 92 -7.32 7.56 21.95
CA HIS A 92 -8.30 8.60 21.64
C HIS A 92 -8.78 8.44 20.20
N ASP A 93 -10.09 8.30 20.03
CA ASP A 93 -10.72 8.30 18.71
C ASP A 93 -10.72 9.74 18.17
N GLU A 94 -10.01 9.98 17.07
CA GLU A 94 -9.84 11.31 16.47
C GLU A 94 -11.17 11.88 15.94
N ALA A 95 -12.11 11.02 15.53
CA ALA A 95 -13.41 11.46 15.02
C ALA A 95 -14.32 11.99 16.13
N SER A 96 -14.36 11.36 17.31
CA SER A 96 -15.22 11.75 18.43
C SER A 96 -14.50 12.52 19.54
N GLY A 97 -13.17 12.49 19.56
CA GLY A 97 -12.34 13.04 20.63
C GLY A 97 -12.44 12.28 21.96
N LYS A 98 -13.04 11.09 21.97
CA LYS A 98 -13.25 10.31 23.19
C LYS A 98 -12.14 9.27 23.38
N LYS A 99 -11.78 9.01 24.64
CA LYS A 99 -10.99 7.84 24.97
C LYS A 99 -11.85 6.59 24.80
N VAL A 100 -11.33 5.61 24.05
CA VAL A 100 -11.97 4.33 23.76
C VAL A 100 -10.97 3.20 23.99
N GLU A 101 -11.50 2.03 24.35
CA GLU A 101 -10.68 0.87 24.66
C GLU A 101 -11.34 -0.38 24.10
N LYS A 102 -10.53 -1.29 23.58
CA LYS A 102 -10.99 -2.61 23.11
C LYS A 102 -9.91 -3.65 23.27
N THR A 103 -10.28 -4.79 23.85
CA THR A 103 -9.44 -5.98 23.90
C THR A 103 -9.66 -6.82 22.65
N PHE A 104 -8.57 -7.26 22.04
CA PHE A 104 -8.52 -8.13 20.87
C PHE A 104 -7.89 -9.48 21.22
N GLU A 105 -8.34 -10.53 20.54
CA GLU A 105 -7.67 -11.81 20.46
C GLU A 105 -7.38 -12.11 19.00
N LYS A 106 -6.12 -12.35 18.66
CA LYS A 106 -5.68 -12.61 17.29
C LYS A 106 -4.69 -13.78 17.27
N PRO A 107 -4.71 -14.63 16.24
CA PRO A 107 -3.61 -15.57 16.01
C PRO A 107 -2.29 -14.83 15.96
N ARG A 108 -1.25 -15.38 16.61
CA ARG A 108 0.10 -14.86 16.46
C ARG A 108 0.63 -15.18 15.07
N TYR A 109 0.79 -14.17 14.24
CA TYR A 109 1.30 -14.35 12.88
C TYR A 109 2.77 -14.80 12.88
N ARG A 110 3.63 -14.09 13.66
CA ARG A 110 5.05 -14.40 13.87
C ARG A 110 5.61 -13.69 15.11
N LYS A 111 6.90 -13.87 15.37
CA LYS A 111 7.69 -13.08 16.33
C LYS A 111 8.71 -12.25 15.60
N VAL A 112 9.05 -11.09 16.16
CA VAL A 112 10.17 -10.27 15.71
C VAL A 112 11.06 -9.90 16.88
N ILE A 113 12.32 -9.69 16.57
CA ILE A 113 13.28 -9.07 17.49
C ILE A 113 13.48 -7.63 17.03
N ILE A 114 13.08 -6.69 17.85
CA ILE A 114 13.33 -5.26 17.62
C ILE A 114 14.65 -4.90 18.28
N ARG A 115 15.61 -4.42 17.47
CA ARG A 115 16.89 -3.93 17.95
C ARG A 115 16.89 -2.40 17.91
N GLY A 116 17.25 -1.77 19.01
CA GLY A 116 17.30 -0.32 19.13
C GLY A 116 18.26 0.13 20.23
N ALA A 117 18.30 1.43 20.49
CA ALA A 117 19.17 2.02 21.53
C ALA A 117 18.91 1.47 22.94
N GLY A 118 17.72 0.91 23.19
CA GLY A 118 17.34 0.29 24.45
C GLY A 118 17.65 -1.22 24.56
N GLY A 119 18.28 -1.83 23.55
CA GLY A 119 18.58 -3.26 23.52
C GLY A 119 17.71 -4.03 22.53
N GLU A 120 17.53 -5.33 22.82
CA GLU A 120 16.66 -6.22 22.04
C GLU A 120 15.35 -6.48 22.77
N GLU A 121 14.24 -6.38 22.04
CA GLU A 121 12.91 -6.69 22.53
C GLU A 121 12.21 -7.66 21.59
N ARG A 122 11.62 -8.72 22.13
CA ARG A 122 10.82 -9.69 21.37
C ARG A 122 9.36 -9.30 21.42
N ARG A 123 8.76 -9.07 20.25
CA ARG A 123 7.37 -8.68 20.13
C ARG A 123 6.57 -9.68 19.30
N PRO A 124 5.32 -10.00 19.70
CA PRO A 124 4.43 -10.71 18.82
C PRO A 124 3.99 -9.82 17.67
N VAL A 125 3.73 -10.43 16.52
CA VAL A 125 3.13 -9.79 15.36
C VAL A 125 1.75 -10.39 15.13
N VAL A 126 0.77 -9.54 14.92
CA VAL A 126 -0.61 -9.90 14.56
C VAL A 126 -1.01 -9.24 13.25
N LEU A 127 -2.05 -9.76 12.60
CA LEU A 127 -2.66 -9.13 11.44
C LEU A 127 -3.83 -8.26 11.89
N MET A 128 -3.84 -7.01 11.44
CA MET A 128 -4.94 -6.05 11.66
C MET A 128 -5.38 -5.46 10.34
N ASN A 129 -6.66 -5.13 10.26
CA ASN A 129 -7.23 -4.45 9.11
C ASN A 129 -7.26 -2.94 9.38
N LEU A 130 -6.68 -2.17 8.47
CA LEU A 130 -6.71 -0.71 8.50
C LEU A 130 -7.36 -0.16 7.25
N CYS A 131 -8.25 0.82 7.41
CA CYS A 131 -8.75 1.63 6.32
C CYS A 131 -7.83 2.82 6.09
N MET A 132 -7.28 2.96 4.90
CA MET A 132 -6.48 4.10 4.46
C MET A 132 -7.06 4.61 3.14
N GLY A 133 -7.51 5.87 3.11
CA GLY A 133 -8.30 6.37 1.98
C GLY A 133 -9.56 5.54 1.80
N ASN A 134 -9.74 4.92 0.66
CA ASN A 134 -10.91 4.08 0.34
C ASN A 134 -10.60 2.58 0.29
N THR A 135 -9.49 2.13 0.91
CA THR A 135 -9.03 0.74 0.81
C THR A 135 -8.70 0.20 2.21
N ILE A 136 -9.19 -1.01 2.50
CA ILE A 136 -8.83 -1.76 3.71
C ILE A 136 -7.61 -2.61 3.40
N TYR A 137 -6.56 -2.45 4.20
CA TYR A 137 -5.31 -3.21 4.11
C TYR A 137 -5.20 -4.15 5.32
N GLU A 138 -4.97 -5.45 5.07
CA GLU A 138 -4.58 -6.39 6.11
C GLU A 138 -3.06 -6.32 6.29
N GLU A 139 -2.61 -5.85 7.45
CA GLU A 139 -1.21 -5.53 7.70
C GLU A 139 -0.65 -6.19 8.94
N GLN A 140 0.67 -6.40 8.93
CA GLN A 140 1.42 -6.93 10.06
C GLN A 140 1.71 -5.83 11.08
N PHE A 141 1.34 -6.05 12.34
CA PHE A 141 1.64 -5.13 13.43
C PHE A 141 2.40 -5.80 14.57
N THR A 142 3.53 -5.21 14.94
CA THR A 142 4.11 -5.44 16.27
C THR A 142 3.26 -4.72 17.30
N LEU A 143 3.05 -5.33 18.45
CA LEU A 143 2.34 -4.76 19.57
C LEU A 143 3.34 -4.14 20.56
N ASN A 144 3.11 -2.90 20.95
CA ASN A 144 3.98 -2.18 21.87
C ASN A 144 3.20 -1.11 22.62
N ASP A 145 3.53 -0.90 23.88
CA ASP A 145 3.06 0.27 24.58
C ASP A 145 3.66 1.54 23.93
N ARG A 146 2.77 2.37 23.37
CA ARG A 146 3.10 3.62 22.70
C ARG A 146 2.46 4.83 23.39
N SER A 147 2.05 4.68 24.67
CA SER A 147 1.38 5.72 25.45
C SER A 147 2.19 7.01 25.54
N ASP A 148 3.52 6.91 25.56
CA ASP A 148 4.44 8.05 25.57
C ASP A 148 4.74 8.61 24.16
N MET A 149 4.11 8.05 23.10
CA MET A 149 4.33 8.46 21.72
C MET A 149 3.13 9.25 21.18
N ILE A 150 3.41 10.17 20.25
CA ILE A 150 2.37 11.03 19.65
C ILE A 150 1.39 10.21 18.80
N TYR A 151 1.88 9.15 18.14
CA TYR A 151 1.11 8.39 17.18
C TYR A 151 0.88 6.96 17.68
N PRO A 152 -0.38 6.55 17.89
CA PRO A 152 -0.70 5.17 18.31
C PRO A 152 -0.42 4.13 17.21
N VAL A 153 -0.41 4.56 15.96
CA VAL A 153 -0.12 3.72 14.78
C VAL A 153 1.14 4.23 14.09
N LEU A 154 2.04 3.29 13.77
CA LEU A 154 3.20 3.52 12.92
C LEU A 154 3.14 2.53 11.77
N LEU A 155 3.26 3.01 10.53
CA LEU A 155 3.29 2.18 9.33
C LEU A 155 4.70 2.10 8.80
N GLY A 156 5.26 0.89 8.78
CA GLY A 156 6.62 0.62 8.32
C GLY A 156 6.72 0.37 6.81
N ARG A 157 7.95 0.21 6.31
CA ARG A 157 8.25 0.04 4.88
C ARG A 157 7.48 -1.10 4.21
N ARG A 158 7.19 -2.20 4.92
CA ARG A 158 6.41 -3.30 4.37
C ARG A 158 5.01 -2.85 3.95
N THR A 159 4.31 -2.15 4.82
CA THR A 159 3.03 -1.52 4.51
C THR A 159 3.19 -0.45 3.42
N LEU A 160 4.17 0.44 3.55
CA LEU A 160 4.39 1.53 2.61
C LEU A 160 4.67 1.06 1.18
N SER A 161 5.31 -0.10 1.00
CA SER A 161 5.68 -0.64 -0.31
C SER A 161 4.48 -0.91 -1.23
N HIS A 162 3.32 -1.20 -0.67
CA HIS A 162 2.10 -1.46 -1.42
C HIS A 162 0.98 -0.44 -1.18
N LEU A 163 1.11 0.40 -0.16
CA LEU A 163 0.16 1.47 0.11
C LEU A 163 0.18 2.54 -0.98
N GLY A 164 1.36 3.11 -1.29
CA GLY A 164 1.51 4.18 -2.26
C GLY A 164 2.84 4.91 -2.14
N TYR A 165 2.86 6.18 -2.56
CA TYR A 165 4.01 7.06 -2.40
C TYR A 165 3.89 7.91 -1.14
N LEU A 166 5.02 8.23 -0.52
CA LEU A 166 5.08 9.07 0.67
C LEU A 166 5.56 10.48 0.30
N ASP A 167 4.72 11.49 0.56
CA ASP A 167 5.09 12.90 0.52
C ASP A 167 5.34 13.43 1.94
N VAL A 168 6.59 13.61 2.29
CA VAL A 168 7.00 14.07 3.62
C VAL A 168 6.68 15.56 3.88
N THR A 169 6.19 16.28 2.88
CA THR A 169 5.80 17.70 3.01
C THR A 169 4.34 17.88 3.39
N GLN A 170 3.54 16.79 3.35
CA GLN A 170 2.10 16.82 3.60
C GLN A 170 1.67 15.94 4.77
N THR A 171 0.50 16.23 5.29
CA THR A 171 -0.19 15.43 6.30
C THR A 171 -1.69 15.42 6.00
N PHE A 172 -2.39 14.34 6.38
CA PHE A 172 -3.84 14.21 6.29
C PHE A 172 -4.37 14.47 4.87
N THR A 173 -3.71 13.83 3.89
CA THR A 173 -4.09 13.95 2.47
C THR A 173 -5.30 13.09 2.12
N HIS A 174 -5.57 12.06 2.91
CA HIS A 174 -6.70 11.15 2.76
C HIS A 174 -7.44 10.99 4.08
N SER A 175 -8.78 10.91 3.99
CA SER A 175 -9.63 10.47 5.10
C SER A 175 -9.99 9.00 4.87
N PRO A 176 -10.10 8.19 5.95
CA PRO A 176 -10.58 6.82 5.82
C PRO A 176 -12.08 6.84 5.42
N ASP A 177 -12.38 6.20 4.30
CA ASP A 177 -13.73 6.08 3.71
C ASP A 177 -13.83 4.73 3.01
N CYS A 178 -13.92 3.65 3.80
CA CYS A 178 -13.91 2.30 3.30
C CYS A 178 -15.27 1.63 3.41
N ASP A 179 -15.67 1.01 2.31
CA ASP A 179 -16.78 0.07 2.28
C ASP A 179 -16.31 -1.36 2.59
N GLU A 180 -17.21 -2.23 3.07
CA GLU A 180 -16.91 -3.63 3.45
C GLU A 180 -16.32 -4.51 2.33
N GLY A 181 -16.26 -4.01 1.09
CA GLY A 181 -15.88 -4.78 -0.10
C GLY A 181 -14.42 -4.68 -0.56
N SER A 182 -13.63 -3.77 0.00
CA SER A 182 -12.29 -3.43 -0.54
C SER A 182 -11.16 -3.87 0.39
N ILE A 183 -10.96 -5.18 0.57
CA ILE A 183 -9.84 -5.69 1.39
C ILE A 183 -8.68 -6.11 0.50
N VAL A 184 -7.56 -5.42 0.59
CA VAL A 184 -6.26 -5.85 0.07
C VAL A 184 -5.60 -6.74 1.14
N LYS A 185 -5.55 -8.03 0.86
CA LYS A 185 -4.92 -8.98 1.78
C LYS A 185 -3.41 -8.92 1.66
N LEU A 186 -2.77 -9.07 2.81
CA LEU A 186 -1.33 -9.24 2.89
C LEU A 186 -0.86 -10.39 1.99
N ASP A 187 0.20 -10.16 1.22
CA ASP A 187 0.90 -11.21 0.52
C ASP A 187 1.58 -12.15 1.54
N LYS A 188 1.24 -13.43 1.46
CA LYS A 188 1.77 -14.45 2.40
C LYS A 188 3.28 -14.65 2.27
N ASP A 189 3.84 -14.32 1.11
CA ASP A 189 5.28 -14.41 0.86
C ASP A 189 6.10 -13.39 1.68
N GLN A 190 5.48 -12.32 2.18
CA GLN A 190 6.13 -11.38 3.13
C GLN A 190 6.46 -12.00 4.50
N LYS A 191 6.01 -13.22 4.78
CA LYS A 191 6.30 -13.89 6.05
C LYS A 191 7.75 -14.35 6.15
N ASP A 192 8.33 -14.74 5.01
CA ASP A 192 9.64 -15.39 4.91
C ASP A 192 10.72 -14.45 4.32
N ASP A 193 10.49 -13.13 4.38
CA ASP A 193 11.41 -12.13 3.88
C ASP A 193 12.74 -12.19 4.64
N GLU A 194 13.85 -12.50 3.93
CA GLU A 194 15.19 -12.74 4.50
C GLU A 194 15.78 -11.51 5.23
N ASP A 195 15.20 -10.32 5.04
CA ASP A 195 15.58 -9.09 5.78
C ASP A 195 15.04 -9.07 7.23
N ILE A 196 14.35 -10.12 7.66
CA ILE A 196 13.95 -10.33 9.04
C ILE A 196 15.03 -11.17 9.70
N GLU A 197 16.05 -10.56 10.21
CA GLU A 197 16.89 -11.22 11.21
C GLU A 197 16.03 -11.49 12.45
N ASP A 198 15.71 -12.76 12.65
CA ASP A 198 15.11 -13.32 13.86
C ASP A 198 16.03 -13.14 15.10
#